data_74b3f8513fbb84b14b5c935269bc3576
#
_entry.id   74b3f8513fbb84b14b5c935269bc3576
#
_cell.length_a   1.000
_cell.length_b   1.000
_cell.length_c   1.000
_cell.angle_alpha   90.00
_cell.angle_beta   90.00
_cell.angle_gamma   90.00
#
_symmetry.space_group_name_H-M   'P 1'
#
loop_
_entity.id
_entity.type
_entity.pdbx_description
1 polymer ?
#
loop_
_entity_poly.entity_id
_entity_poly.type
_entity_poly.pdbx_seq_one_letter_code
_entity_poly.pdbx_strand_id
1 'polypeptide(L)'
;MSSWLRETDSTFVHCDREYLNFRGGKFSKSRGAAVDVPYFLSKYDPDPLRFYLTITAPETRDTEFFWEDFVERNNNGLVATWGNLGNRMLSFAYKRFDGKVPEPGELDDEDRTLLAKVEAGFETVGALYDAVKLRAALGEVLALAREANGYLD
;
A
#
# COMPACT_ATOMS: atom_id res chain seq x y z
N MET A 1 9.41 35.77 -4.89
CA MET A 1 10.21 34.91 -4.00
C MET A 1 9.33 34.62 -2.79
N SER A 2 8.73 33.47 -2.79
CA SER A 2 7.56 33.09 -2.03
C SER A 2 7.90 32.42 -0.72
N SER A 3 7.25 32.90 0.32
CA SER A 3 7.26 32.57 1.73
C SER A 3 6.56 31.23 2.05
N TRP A 4 7.10 30.09 1.63
CA TRP A 4 6.56 28.77 1.96
C TRP A 4 7.32 28.03 3.07
N LEU A 5 8.17 28.74 3.80
CA LEU A 5 8.80 28.20 5.02
C LEU A 5 8.29 29.02 6.22
N ARG A 6 7.04 28.76 6.60
CA ARG A 6 6.53 29.19 7.89
C ARG A 6 6.66 28.02 8.85
N GLU A 7 7.47 28.24 9.88
CA GLU A 7 7.56 27.55 11.17
C GLU A 7 6.51 26.44 11.33
N THR A 8 6.90 25.21 10.98
CA THR A 8 6.29 24.03 11.58
C THR A 8 7.03 23.79 12.87
N ASP A 9 6.28 23.87 13.98
CA ASP A 9 6.68 23.47 15.31
C ASP A 9 7.50 22.16 15.21
N SER A 10 8.76 22.23 15.62
CA SER A 10 9.72 21.14 15.48
C SER A 10 9.49 20.06 16.53
N THR A 11 8.36 19.39 16.44
CA THR A 11 8.27 18.04 16.97
C THR A 11 8.85 17.10 15.90
N PHE A 12 10.14 17.23 15.64
CA PHE A 12 10.88 16.14 15.04
C PHE A 12 10.76 14.96 16.00
N VAL A 13 9.83 14.04 15.71
CA VAL A 13 9.89 12.71 16.27
C VAL A 13 11.29 12.22 15.93
N HIS A 14 12.09 12.01 16.96
CA HIS A 14 13.42 11.44 16.82
C HIS A 14 13.17 9.99 16.36
N CYS A 15 13.11 9.77 15.06
CA CYS A 15 13.17 8.44 14.50
C CYS A 15 14.55 7.91 14.86
N ASP A 16 14.59 7.02 15.82
CA ASP A 16 15.73 6.15 15.97
C ASP A 16 16.01 5.58 14.59
N ARG A 17 17.28 5.64 14.16
CA ARG A 17 17.65 5.42 12.76
C ARG A 17 17.59 3.94 12.43
N GLU A 18 16.40 3.44 12.14
CA GLU A 18 16.23 2.12 11.55
C GLU A 18 16.55 2.17 10.06
N TYR A 19 17.13 1.09 9.57
CA TYR A 19 17.59 0.99 8.19
C TYR A 19 16.91 -0.17 7.46
N LEU A 20 16.64 0.06 6.18
CA LEU A 20 16.42 -1.04 5.26
C LEU A 20 17.80 -1.55 4.84
N ASN A 21 18.11 -2.80 5.17
CA ASN A 21 19.35 -3.49 4.81
C ASN A 21 19.14 -4.34 3.55
N PHE A 22 20.25 -4.83 2.97
CA PHE A 22 20.22 -5.69 1.79
C PHE A 22 21.03 -6.96 2.08
N ARG A 23 20.36 -8.12 2.08
CA ARG A 23 20.98 -9.45 2.29
C ARG A 23 21.92 -9.49 3.50
N GLY A 24 21.44 -9.08 4.67
CA GLY A 24 22.23 -9.13 5.91
C GLY A 24 23.30 -8.06 6.05
N GLY A 25 23.28 -7.01 5.21
CA GLY A 25 24.24 -5.91 5.28
C GLY A 25 23.69 -4.60 4.75
N LYS A 26 24.41 -3.51 5.00
CA LYS A 26 24.03 -2.19 4.49
C LYS A 26 24.09 -2.16 2.96
N PHE A 27 23.14 -1.43 2.34
CA PHE A 27 23.20 -1.11 0.91
C PHE A 27 24.58 -0.54 0.54
N SER A 28 25.20 -1.08 -0.50
CA SER A 28 26.50 -0.64 -0.98
C SER A 28 26.64 -0.82 -2.49
N LYS A 29 26.69 0.29 -3.22
CA LYS A 29 26.91 0.28 -4.68
C LYS A 29 28.24 -0.36 -5.06
N SER A 30 29.30 -0.07 -4.31
CA SER A 30 30.65 -0.59 -4.60
C SER A 30 30.79 -2.10 -4.39
N ARG A 31 29.90 -2.72 -3.61
CA ARG A 31 29.87 -4.17 -3.36
C ARG A 31 28.79 -4.90 -4.14
N GLY A 32 28.08 -4.21 -5.04
CA GLY A 32 26.95 -4.79 -5.78
C GLY A 32 25.74 -5.15 -4.91
N ALA A 33 25.72 -4.72 -3.65
CA ALA A 33 24.64 -4.95 -2.70
C ALA A 33 23.69 -3.74 -2.71
N ALA A 34 22.99 -3.54 -3.83
CA ALA A 34 22.01 -2.46 -3.98
C ALA A 34 20.99 -2.79 -5.05
N VAL A 35 19.79 -2.26 -4.91
CA VAL A 35 18.82 -2.18 -6.01
C VAL A 35 19.14 -0.89 -6.77
N ASP A 36 19.59 -1.02 -8.02
CA ASP A 36 19.75 0.13 -8.90
C ASP A 36 18.36 0.58 -9.37
N VAL A 37 17.87 1.67 -8.80
CA VAL A 37 16.52 2.18 -9.05
C VAL A 37 16.33 2.60 -10.51
N PRO A 38 17.24 3.33 -11.17
CA PRO A 38 17.15 3.62 -12.60
C PRO A 38 17.05 2.36 -13.46
N TYR A 39 17.86 1.34 -13.19
CA TYR A 39 17.80 0.07 -13.90
C TYR A 39 16.46 -0.64 -13.64
N PHE A 40 15.99 -0.70 -12.39
CA PHE A 40 14.69 -1.29 -12.05
C PHE A 40 13.56 -0.63 -12.85
N LEU A 41 13.48 0.70 -12.81
CA LEU A 41 12.44 1.48 -13.49
C LEU A 41 12.54 1.42 -15.04
N SER A 42 13.69 1.01 -15.59
CA SER A 42 13.80 0.73 -17.02
C SER A 42 13.17 -0.58 -17.46
N LYS A 43 12.81 -1.46 -16.52
CA LYS A 43 12.29 -2.82 -16.75
C LYS A 43 10.90 -3.05 -16.17
N TYR A 44 10.59 -2.38 -15.07
CA TYR A 44 9.38 -2.61 -14.27
C TYR A 44 8.71 -1.29 -13.91
N ASP A 45 7.42 -1.33 -13.70
CA ASP A 45 6.66 -0.21 -13.18
C ASP A 45 7.10 0.16 -11.75
N PRO A 46 6.93 1.42 -11.32
CA PRO A 46 7.34 1.89 -10.00
C PRO A 46 6.51 1.31 -8.85
N ASP A 47 5.25 0.97 -9.09
CA ASP A 47 4.31 0.63 -8.03
C ASP A 47 4.69 -0.64 -7.23
N PRO A 48 5.18 -1.74 -7.83
CA PRO A 48 5.67 -2.88 -7.07
C PRO A 48 6.79 -2.52 -6.09
N LEU A 49 7.71 -1.65 -6.49
CA LEU A 49 8.80 -1.22 -5.61
C LEU A 49 8.28 -0.30 -4.51
N ARG A 50 7.42 0.66 -4.83
CA ARG A 50 6.81 1.57 -3.86
C ARG A 50 5.99 0.80 -2.82
N PHE A 51 5.18 -0.16 -3.27
CA PHE A 51 4.42 -1.03 -2.39
C PHE A 51 5.32 -1.80 -1.43
N TYR A 52 6.37 -2.46 -1.96
CA TYR A 52 7.28 -3.23 -1.14
C TYR A 52 8.02 -2.37 -0.12
N LEU A 53 8.55 -1.22 -0.52
CA LEU A 53 9.24 -0.30 0.38
C LEU A 53 8.32 0.23 1.49
N THR A 54 7.04 0.41 1.20
CA THR A 54 6.06 0.85 2.20
C THR A 54 5.71 -0.27 3.18
N ILE A 55 5.41 -1.48 2.69
CA ILE A 55 5.01 -2.60 3.56
C ILE A 55 6.18 -3.14 4.42
N THR A 56 7.42 -2.88 4.00
CA THR A 56 8.63 -3.25 4.72
C THR A 56 9.34 -2.05 5.35
N ALA A 57 8.69 -0.89 5.42
CA ALA A 57 9.28 0.31 5.98
C ALA A 57 9.88 0.06 7.38
N PRO A 58 11.13 0.48 7.64
CA PRO A 58 11.80 0.28 8.92
C PRO A 58 11.30 1.31 9.96
N GLU A 59 10.06 1.16 10.43
CA GLU A 59 9.43 2.13 11.34
C GLU A 59 9.80 1.93 12.80
N THR A 60 10.11 0.70 13.23
CA THR A 60 10.37 0.35 14.64
C THR A 60 11.57 -0.56 14.81
N ARG A 61 12.15 -1.05 13.75
CA ARG A 61 13.33 -1.91 13.71
C ARG A 61 13.89 -1.95 12.29
N ASP A 62 15.14 -2.32 12.16
CA ASP A 62 15.74 -2.60 10.87
C ASP A 62 14.94 -3.67 10.12
N THR A 63 14.82 -3.49 8.83
CA THR A 63 14.23 -4.45 7.90
C THR A 63 15.23 -4.84 6.83
N GLU A 64 14.96 -5.92 6.12
CA GLU A 64 15.86 -6.41 5.09
C GLU A 64 15.13 -6.55 3.76
N PHE A 65 15.83 -6.22 2.68
CA PHE A 65 15.36 -6.42 1.33
C PHE A 65 15.82 -7.78 0.82
N PHE A 66 14.84 -8.62 0.43
CA PHE A 66 15.06 -9.89 -0.28
C PHE A 66 14.20 -9.91 -1.54
N TRP A 67 14.74 -10.42 -2.65
CA TRP A 67 13.98 -10.52 -3.89
C TRP A 67 12.81 -11.50 -3.79
N GLU A 68 12.98 -12.57 -3.06
CA GLU A 68 11.97 -13.58 -2.80
C GLU A 68 10.78 -12.97 -2.04
N ASP A 69 11.04 -12.24 -0.97
CA ASP A 69 10.04 -11.51 -0.18
C ASP A 69 9.38 -10.39 -1.00
N PHE A 70 10.17 -9.70 -1.85
CA PHE A 70 9.64 -8.71 -2.79
C PHE A 70 8.58 -9.32 -3.72
N VAL A 71 8.87 -10.46 -4.34
CA VAL A 71 7.95 -11.14 -5.25
C VAL A 71 6.72 -11.64 -4.49
N GLU A 72 6.92 -12.29 -3.34
CA GLU A 72 5.84 -12.84 -2.53
C GLU A 72 4.87 -11.76 -2.05
N ARG A 73 5.37 -10.66 -1.48
CA ARG A 73 4.51 -9.58 -1.00
C ARG A 73 3.76 -8.86 -2.11
N ASN A 74 4.40 -8.61 -3.24
CA ASN A 74 3.73 -8.02 -4.39
C ASN A 74 2.63 -8.95 -4.92
N ASN A 75 2.89 -10.25 -5.06
CA ASN A 75 1.90 -11.19 -5.52
C ASN A 75 0.71 -11.31 -4.56
N ASN A 76 0.95 -11.40 -3.26
CA ASN A 76 -0.10 -11.60 -2.27
C ASN A 76 -0.86 -10.29 -1.94
N GLY A 77 -0.16 -9.17 -1.83
CA GLY A 77 -0.76 -7.89 -1.46
C GLY A 77 -1.28 -7.11 -2.66
N LEU A 78 -0.38 -6.78 -3.58
CA LEU A 78 -0.73 -5.90 -4.68
C LEU A 78 -1.55 -6.61 -5.75
N VAL A 79 -1.16 -7.84 -6.15
CA VAL A 79 -1.85 -8.57 -7.23
C VAL A 79 -3.07 -9.31 -6.71
N ALA A 80 -2.89 -10.26 -5.79
CA ALA A 80 -3.96 -11.16 -5.35
C ALA A 80 -5.01 -10.47 -4.46
N THR A 81 -4.68 -9.38 -3.77
CA THR A 81 -5.65 -8.65 -2.95
C THR A 81 -6.22 -7.46 -3.72
N TRP A 82 -5.42 -6.44 -4.00
CA TRP A 82 -5.90 -5.21 -4.62
C TRP A 82 -6.23 -5.38 -6.10
N GLY A 83 -5.31 -5.97 -6.87
CA GLY A 83 -5.51 -6.21 -8.30
C GLY A 83 -6.69 -7.14 -8.58
N ASN A 84 -6.86 -8.20 -7.76
CA ASN A 84 -7.99 -9.10 -7.86
C ASN A 84 -9.33 -8.39 -7.62
N LEU A 85 -9.42 -7.55 -6.57
CA LEU A 85 -10.62 -6.76 -6.29
C LEU A 85 -10.99 -5.89 -7.50
N GLY A 86 -10.04 -5.09 -8.01
CA GLY A 86 -10.27 -4.26 -9.19
C GLY A 86 -10.67 -5.06 -10.42
N ASN A 87 -9.98 -6.16 -10.70
CA ASN A 87 -10.29 -7.02 -11.85
C ASN A 87 -11.67 -7.67 -11.75
N ARG A 88 -12.06 -8.16 -10.56
CA ARG A 88 -13.38 -8.77 -10.34
C ARG A 88 -14.50 -7.76 -10.58
N MET A 89 -14.42 -6.58 -9.95
CA MET A 89 -15.43 -5.54 -10.07
C MET A 89 -15.55 -5.02 -11.51
N LEU A 90 -14.45 -4.64 -12.13
CA LEU A 90 -14.45 -4.09 -13.48
C LEU A 90 -14.87 -5.12 -14.53
N SER A 91 -14.38 -6.36 -14.42
CA SER A 91 -14.76 -7.45 -15.32
C SER A 91 -16.24 -7.82 -15.19
N PHE A 92 -16.78 -7.80 -13.98
CA PHE A 92 -18.19 -8.04 -13.73
C PHE A 92 -19.07 -6.94 -14.34
N ALA A 93 -18.74 -5.67 -14.06
CA ALA A 93 -19.46 -4.52 -14.62
C ALA A 93 -19.44 -4.54 -16.16
N TYR A 94 -18.27 -4.82 -16.74
CA TYR A 94 -18.14 -4.88 -18.20
C TYR A 94 -18.95 -6.01 -18.83
N LYS A 95 -18.89 -7.21 -18.24
CA LYS A 95 -19.57 -8.40 -18.80
C LYS A 95 -21.09 -8.41 -18.58
N ARG A 96 -21.57 -7.85 -17.48
CA ARG A 96 -22.97 -7.93 -17.08
C ARG A 96 -23.77 -6.67 -17.37
N PHE A 97 -23.12 -5.51 -17.41
CA PHE A 97 -23.77 -4.21 -17.52
C PHE A 97 -23.20 -3.37 -18.68
N ASP A 98 -22.54 -4.03 -19.63
CA ASP A 98 -21.99 -3.37 -20.81
C ASP A 98 -21.03 -2.19 -20.48
N GLY A 99 -20.22 -2.39 -19.42
CA GLY A 99 -19.27 -1.39 -18.94
C GLY A 99 -19.90 -0.21 -18.19
N LYS A 100 -21.18 -0.25 -17.88
CA LYS A 100 -21.87 0.77 -17.08
C LYS A 100 -22.02 0.31 -15.65
N VAL A 101 -21.91 1.24 -14.71
CA VAL A 101 -22.25 0.97 -13.31
C VAL A 101 -23.78 1.04 -13.19
N PRO A 102 -24.45 -0.05 -12.76
CA PRO A 102 -25.90 -0.02 -12.60
C PRO A 102 -26.31 0.86 -11.42
N GLU A 103 -27.56 1.32 -11.45
CA GLU A 103 -28.15 1.95 -10.28
C GLU A 103 -28.23 0.93 -9.14
N PRO A 104 -27.90 1.34 -7.90
CA PRO A 104 -27.98 0.44 -6.76
C PRO A 104 -29.43 0.06 -6.45
N GLY A 105 -29.65 -1.19 -6.07
CA GLY A 105 -30.91 -1.64 -5.49
C GLY A 105 -31.08 -1.20 -4.03
N GLU A 106 -32.05 -1.81 -3.34
CA GLU A 106 -32.14 -1.64 -1.89
C GLU A 106 -30.96 -2.34 -1.22
N LEU A 107 -30.23 -1.57 -0.40
CA LEU A 107 -29.09 -2.09 0.34
C LEU A 107 -29.58 -2.92 1.53
N ASP A 108 -29.03 -4.11 1.69
CA ASP A 108 -29.23 -4.92 2.88
C ASP A 108 -28.25 -4.56 4.02
N ASP A 109 -28.28 -5.33 5.10
CA ASP A 109 -27.43 -5.06 6.27
C ASP A 109 -25.96 -5.39 6.01
N GLU A 110 -25.65 -6.32 5.13
CA GLU A 110 -24.30 -6.67 4.73
C GLU A 110 -23.68 -5.58 3.86
N ASP A 111 -24.43 -5.08 2.87
CA ASP A 111 -24.05 -3.92 2.05
C ASP A 111 -23.70 -2.72 2.91
N ARG A 112 -24.62 -2.37 3.85
CA ARG A 112 -24.44 -1.21 4.75
C ARG A 112 -23.22 -1.37 5.65
N THR A 113 -23.00 -2.60 6.14
CA THR A 113 -21.87 -2.92 7.00
C THR A 113 -20.55 -2.72 6.26
N LEU A 114 -20.42 -3.23 5.04
CA LEU A 114 -19.21 -3.05 4.23
C LEU A 114 -18.97 -1.57 3.92
N LEU A 115 -20.00 -0.84 3.48
CA LEU A 115 -19.89 0.59 3.18
C LEU A 115 -19.45 1.38 4.41
N ALA A 116 -20.04 1.14 5.57
CA ALA A 116 -19.66 1.81 6.82
C ALA A 116 -18.21 1.52 7.23
N LYS A 117 -17.73 0.29 7.04
CA LYS A 117 -16.32 -0.05 7.28
C LYS A 117 -15.37 0.68 6.33
N VAL A 118 -15.72 0.77 5.06
CA VAL A 118 -14.90 1.49 4.06
C VAL A 118 -14.86 2.98 4.41
N GLU A 119 -15.99 3.59 4.77
CA GLU A 119 -16.05 5.00 5.20
C GLU A 119 -15.21 5.25 6.44
N ALA A 120 -15.35 4.42 7.49
CA ALA A 120 -14.52 4.53 8.71
C ALA A 120 -13.02 4.33 8.41
N GLY A 121 -12.70 3.54 7.39
CA GLY A 121 -11.34 3.30 6.92
C GLY A 121 -10.62 4.58 6.49
N PHE A 122 -11.31 5.57 5.93
CA PHE A 122 -10.69 6.84 5.53
C PHE A 122 -10.13 7.59 6.75
N GLU A 123 -10.87 7.65 7.85
CA GLU A 123 -10.40 8.29 9.08
C GLU A 123 -9.24 7.52 9.71
N THR A 124 -9.35 6.18 9.79
CA THR A 124 -8.31 5.32 10.36
C THR A 124 -7.01 5.42 9.56
N VAL A 125 -7.09 5.29 8.24
CA VAL A 125 -5.93 5.38 7.35
C VAL A 125 -5.34 6.79 7.39
N GLY A 126 -6.17 7.84 7.37
CA GLY A 126 -5.74 9.22 7.49
C GLY A 126 -4.95 9.48 8.78
N ALA A 127 -5.48 9.05 9.92
CA ALA A 127 -4.80 9.18 11.21
C ALA A 127 -3.46 8.42 11.26
N LEU A 128 -3.37 7.26 10.61
CA LEU A 128 -2.13 6.50 10.50
C LEU A 128 -1.09 7.22 9.63
N TYR A 129 -1.51 7.86 8.53
CA TYR A 129 -0.64 8.69 7.71
C TYR A 129 -0.13 9.91 8.46
N ASP A 130 -1.01 10.62 9.18
CA ASP A 130 -0.64 11.77 10.00
C ASP A 130 0.36 11.39 11.11
N ALA A 131 0.23 10.19 11.65
CA ALA A 131 1.17 9.62 12.61
C ALA A 131 2.45 9.01 11.98
N VAL A 132 2.63 9.13 10.66
CA VAL A 132 3.76 8.56 9.88
C VAL A 132 3.89 7.03 10.05
N LYS A 133 2.78 6.33 10.26
CA LYS A 133 2.70 4.86 10.37
C LYS A 133 2.31 4.24 9.03
N LEU A 134 3.17 4.40 8.03
CA LEU A 134 2.87 4.06 6.63
C LEU A 134 2.58 2.57 6.42
N ARG A 135 3.33 1.71 7.12
CA ARG A 135 3.12 0.25 7.07
C ARG A 135 1.76 -0.16 7.63
N ALA A 136 1.36 0.43 8.75
CA ALA A 136 0.06 0.18 9.35
C ALA A 136 -1.08 0.72 8.46
N ALA A 137 -0.92 1.92 7.89
CA ALA A 137 -1.89 2.50 6.97
C ALA A 137 -2.11 1.60 5.73
N LEU A 138 -1.03 1.13 5.10
CA LEU A 138 -1.12 0.19 3.98
C LEU A 138 -1.76 -1.14 4.39
N GLY A 139 -1.43 -1.64 5.59
CA GLY A 139 -2.04 -2.85 6.16
C GLY A 139 -3.55 -2.74 6.28
N GLU A 140 -4.05 -1.60 6.74
CA GLU A 140 -5.49 -1.31 6.88
C GLU A 140 -6.19 -1.28 5.51
N VAL A 141 -5.61 -0.59 4.52
CA VAL A 141 -6.14 -0.58 3.14
C VAL A 141 -6.25 -2.00 2.57
N LEU A 142 -5.23 -2.83 2.78
CA LEU A 142 -5.26 -4.22 2.32
C LEU A 142 -6.27 -5.08 3.10
N ALA A 143 -6.52 -4.78 4.37
CA ALA A 143 -7.55 -5.46 5.17
C ALA A 143 -8.94 -5.15 4.60
N LEU A 144 -9.26 -3.88 4.35
CA LEU A 144 -10.50 -3.47 3.71
C LEU A 144 -10.69 -4.10 2.32
N ALA A 145 -9.62 -4.15 1.53
CA ALA A 145 -9.67 -4.81 0.21
C ALA A 145 -9.95 -6.31 0.30
N ARG A 146 -9.44 -7.00 1.34
CA ARG A 146 -9.78 -8.42 1.58
C ARG A 146 -11.22 -8.60 2.01
N GLU A 147 -11.77 -7.73 2.86
CA GLU A 147 -13.18 -7.77 3.22
C GLU A 147 -14.08 -7.55 1.99
N ALA A 148 -13.76 -6.55 1.15
CA ALA A 148 -14.49 -6.32 -0.09
C ALA A 148 -14.39 -7.51 -1.07
N ASN A 149 -13.24 -8.19 -1.14
CA ASN A 149 -13.13 -9.43 -1.92
C ASN A 149 -14.02 -10.55 -1.37
N GLY A 150 -14.08 -10.71 -0.03
CA GLY A 150 -14.96 -11.69 0.63
C GLY A 150 -16.44 -11.41 0.41
N TYR A 151 -16.83 -10.13 0.39
CA TYR A 151 -18.22 -9.74 0.07
C TYR A 151 -18.62 -10.11 -1.38
N LEU A 152 -17.66 -10.19 -2.31
CA LEU A 152 -17.91 -10.57 -3.70
C LEU A 152 -17.93 -12.10 -3.94
N ASP A 153 -17.67 -12.94 -2.94
CA ASP A 153 -17.67 -14.41 -3.04
C ASP A 153 -19.09 -14.98 -2.87
#